data_5ca6c80239de922c09630996ea73dac3
#
_entry.id   5ca6c80239de922c09630996ea73dac3
#
_cell.length_a   1.000
_cell.length_b   1.000
_cell.length_c   1.000
_cell.angle_alpha   90.00
_cell.angle_beta   90.00
_cell.angle_gamma   90.00
#
_symmetry.space_group_name_H-M   'P 1'
#
loop_
_entity.id
_entity.type
_entity.pdbx_description
1 polymer ?
#
loop_
_entity_poly.entity_id
_entity_poly.type
_entity_poly.pdbx_seq_one_letter_code
_entity_poly.pdbx_strand_id
1 'polypeptide(L)'
;VRGRLNHVALVVDDLQQARRSWARTLDVTVGTPQALPEHGVTVAFIDLPNTRLELLEPLGDGSPVSRFLERHRGGGLHHVCIEVDDIRAERDRLIGTGCRVLGDGTPRTGAHGNPVLFLHPSDLHGTLLELEEVRTAREEGGGSQRDGCLGSVLDRSTEPSP
;
A
#
# COMPACT_ATOMS: atom_id res chain seq x y z
N VAL A 1 -2.54 -0.33 13.68
CA VAL A 1 -2.52 0.06 12.27
C VAL A 1 -3.33 1.32 12.09
N ARG A 2 -2.71 2.37 11.63
CA ARG A 2 -3.37 3.57 11.10
C ARG A 2 -3.21 3.63 9.59
N GLY A 3 -3.25 2.45 8.98
CA GLY A 3 -2.83 2.26 7.62
C GLY A 3 -3.81 2.82 6.61
N ARG A 4 -3.27 3.37 5.55
CA ARG A 4 -3.99 3.69 4.32
C ARG A 4 -3.99 2.44 3.44
N LEU A 5 -4.99 2.33 2.58
CA LEU A 5 -4.94 1.35 1.50
C LEU A 5 -3.82 1.79 0.54
N ASN A 6 -2.77 0.98 0.42
CA ASN A 6 -1.68 1.22 -0.52
C ASN A 6 -2.10 0.77 -1.92
N HIS A 7 -2.45 -0.52 -2.08
CA HIS A 7 -2.91 -1.05 -3.36
C HIS A 7 -3.82 -2.28 -3.20
N VAL A 8 -4.45 -2.64 -4.29
CA VAL A 8 -5.17 -3.91 -4.48
C VAL A 8 -4.49 -4.65 -5.61
N ALA A 9 -4.07 -5.88 -5.34
CA ALA A 9 -3.34 -6.71 -6.29
C ALA A 9 -4.23 -7.72 -6.99
N LEU A 10 -4.03 -7.82 -8.30
CA LEU A 10 -4.76 -8.72 -9.19
C LEU A 10 -3.75 -9.59 -9.94
N VAL A 11 -3.89 -10.91 -9.82
CA VAL A 11 -3.11 -11.84 -10.64
C VAL A 11 -3.77 -11.97 -12.01
N VAL A 12 -2.96 -11.94 -13.04
CA VAL A 12 -3.37 -12.06 -14.44
C VAL A 12 -2.51 -13.12 -15.15
N ASP A 13 -3.04 -13.75 -16.17
CA ASP A 13 -2.36 -14.77 -16.97
C ASP A 13 -1.51 -14.18 -18.12
N ASP A 14 -1.85 -12.97 -18.59
CA ASP A 14 -1.12 -12.21 -19.59
C ASP A 14 -1.11 -10.73 -19.19
N LEU A 15 0.03 -10.26 -18.66
CA LEU A 15 0.20 -8.90 -18.20
C LEU A 15 0.04 -7.86 -19.30
N GLN A 16 0.49 -8.18 -20.54
CA GLN A 16 0.36 -7.23 -21.65
C GLN A 16 -1.08 -7.09 -22.12
N GLN A 17 -1.83 -8.19 -22.13
CA GLN A 17 -3.27 -8.16 -22.43
C GLN A 17 -4.03 -7.42 -21.33
N ALA A 18 -3.74 -7.73 -20.08
CA ALA A 18 -4.36 -7.07 -18.92
C ALA A 18 -4.12 -5.56 -18.96
N ARG A 19 -2.87 -5.12 -19.17
CA ARG A 19 -2.53 -3.70 -19.30
C ARG A 19 -3.36 -2.98 -20.37
N ARG A 20 -3.50 -3.57 -21.56
CA ARG A 20 -4.33 -3.01 -22.63
C ARG A 20 -5.81 -2.93 -22.25
N SER A 21 -6.32 -3.98 -21.61
CA SER A 21 -7.72 -4.04 -21.19
C SER A 21 -8.04 -3.01 -20.13
N TRP A 22 -7.21 -2.92 -19.07
CA TRP A 22 -7.38 -1.95 -18.00
C TRP A 22 -7.22 -0.50 -18.47
N ALA A 23 -6.20 -0.22 -19.30
CA ALA A 23 -6.01 1.10 -19.87
C ALA A 23 -7.24 1.57 -20.66
N ARG A 24 -7.78 0.70 -21.50
CA ARG A 24 -8.98 1.00 -22.30
C ARG A 24 -10.24 1.15 -21.45
N THR A 25 -10.40 0.31 -20.42
CA THR A 25 -11.64 0.28 -19.61
C THR A 25 -11.75 1.48 -18.70
N LEU A 26 -10.64 1.90 -18.08
CA LEU A 26 -10.62 3.02 -17.14
C LEU A 26 -10.15 4.34 -17.78
N ASP A 27 -9.73 4.34 -19.04
CA ASP A 27 -9.11 5.48 -19.72
C ASP A 27 -7.89 6.03 -18.93
N VAL A 28 -7.01 5.10 -18.50
CA VAL A 28 -5.82 5.41 -17.70
C VAL A 28 -4.55 4.90 -18.33
N THR A 29 -3.42 5.48 -17.92
CA THR A 29 -2.10 4.93 -18.25
C THR A 29 -1.74 3.82 -17.26
N VAL A 30 -1.34 2.66 -17.79
CA VAL A 30 -0.79 1.57 -17.00
C VAL A 30 0.74 1.62 -17.06
N GLY A 31 1.37 1.56 -15.90
CA GLY A 31 2.82 1.65 -15.75
C GLY A 31 3.59 0.60 -16.55
N THR A 32 4.89 0.83 -16.70
CA THR A 32 5.80 -0.12 -17.37
C THR A 32 5.96 -1.38 -16.51
N PRO A 33 5.94 -2.59 -17.11
CA PRO A 33 6.19 -3.82 -16.39
C PRO A 33 7.57 -3.83 -15.72
N GLN A 34 7.60 -4.29 -14.47
CA GLN A 34 8.79 -4.46 -13.66
C GLN A 34 8.92 -5.92 -13.24
N ALA A 35 10.01 -6.58 -13.60
CA ALA A 35 10.30 -7.91 -13.11
C ALA A 35 10.83 -7.87 -11.68
N LEU A 36 10.28 -8.72 -10.82
CA LEU A 36 10.68 -8.92 -9.43
C LEU A 36 11.05 -10.39 -9.21
N PRO A 37 12.27 -10.80 -9.61
CA PRO A 37 12.69 -12.20 -9.56
C PRO A 37 12.65 -12.80 -8.16
N GLU A 38 12.94 -11.99 -7.12
CA GLU A 38 12.91 -12.43 -5.72
C GLU A 38 11.50 -12.79 -5.24
N HIS A 39 10.46 -12.21 -5.90
CA HIS A 39 9.07 -12.52 -5.64
C HIS A 39 8.47 -13.49 -6.67
N GLY A 40 9.21 -13.80 -7.73
CA GLY A 40 8.75 -14.67 -8.81
C GLY A 40 7.58 -14.09 -9.61
N VAL A 41 7.52 -12.76 -9.75
CA VAL A 41 6.44 -12.06 -10.46
C VAL A 41 6.96 -10.94 -11.34
N THR A 42 6.19 -10.60 -12.37
CA THR A 42 6.28 -9.33 -13.09
C THR A 42 5.07 -8.50 -12.73
N VAL A 43 5.28 -7.22 -12.39
CA VAL A 43 4.21 -6.34 -11.93
C VAL A 43 4.04 -5.12 -12.83
N ALA A 44 2.84 -4.56 -12.87
CA ALA A 44 2.56 -3.25 -13.44
C ALA A 44 1.50 -2.54 -12.61
N PHE A 45 1.67 -1.23 -12.40
CA PHE A 45 0.77 -0.43 -11.57
C PHE A 45 -0.16 0.45 -12.39
N ILE A 46 -1.36 0.65 -11.86
CA ILE A 46 -2.34 1.63 -12.30
C ILE A 46 -2.55 2.59 -11.13
N ASP A 47 -2.06 3.82 -11.27
CA ASP A 47 -2.24 4.83 -10.25
C ASP A 47 -3.66 5.41 -10.34
N LEU A 48 -4.37 5.41 -9.21
CA LEU A 48 -5.67 6.03 -9.02
C LEU A 48 -5.53 7.17 -8.01
N PRO A 49 -6.46 8.14 -7.96
CA PRO A 49 -6.33 9.28 -7.04
C PRO A 49 -6.24 8.93 -5.55
N ASN A 50 -6.74 7.78 -5.15
CA ASN A 50 -6.86 7.35 -3.75
C ASN A 50 -6.12 6.04 -3.42
N THR A 51 -5.65 5.30 -4.40
CA THR A 51 -4.95 4.00 -4.25
C THR A 51 -4.32 3.58 -5.57
N ARG A 52 -3.79 2.36 -5.64
CA ARG A 52 -3.27 1.74 -6.86
C ARG A 52 -3.93 0.39 -7.10
N LEU A 53 -3.96 -0.03 -8.35
CA LEU A 53 -4.13 -1.43 -8.70
C LEU A 53 -2.76 -1.97 -9.13
N GLU A 54 -2.41 -3.14 -8.65
CA GLU A 54 -1.21 -3.87 -9.05
C GLU A 54 -1.62 -5.08 -9.89
N LEU A 55 -1.11 -5.18 -11.09
CA LEU A 55 -1.27 -6.34 -11.95
C LEU A 55 -0.05 -7.24 -11.81
N LEU A 56 -0.25 -8.52 -11.48
CA LEU A 56 0.80 -9.51 -11.20
C LEU A 56 0.73 -10.64 -12.22
N GLU A 57 1.84 -10.93 -12.88
CA GLU A 57 2.00 -12.10 -13.74
C GLU A 57 3.10 -13.02 -13.17
N PRO A 58 2.96 -14.35 -13.24
CA PRO A 58 4.03 -15.26 -12.84
C PRO A 58 5.33 -15.01 -13.60
N LEU A 59 6.45 -15.00 -12.88
CA LEU A 59 7.79 -14.92 -13.46
C LEU A 59 8.57 -16.20 -13.15
N GLY A 60 8.79 -17.01 -14.19
CA GLY A 60 9.53 -18.26 -14.09
C GLY A 60 8.76 -19.41 -13.43
N ASP A 61 9.40 -20.57 -13.42
CA ASP A 61 8.87 -21.79 -12.82
C ASP A 61 8.83 -21.67 -11.29
N GLY A 62 7.73 -22.07 -10.67
CA GLY A 62 7.57 -22.04 -9.22
C GLY A 62 7.15 -20.69 -8.64
N SER A 63 6.69 -19.75 -9.47
CA SER A 63 6.08 -18.52 -9.00
C SER A 63 4.96 -18.79 -7.98
N PRO A 64 4.92 -18.04 -6.85
CA PRO A 64 3.87 -18.24 -5.84
C PRO A 64 2.47 -17.96 -6.38
N VAL A 65 2.34 -17.09 -7.41
CA VAL A 65 1.05 -16.76 -8.01
C VAL A 65 0.60 -17.77 -9.08
N SER A 66 1.45 -18.69 -9.53
CA SER A 66 1.05 -19.76 -10.45
C SER A 66 -0.04 -20.65 -9.85
N ARG A 67 0.09 -21.01 -8.56
CA ARG A 67 -0.92 -21.80 -7.84
C ARG A 67 -2.25 -21.06 -7.69
N PHE A 68 -2.22 -19.75 -7.68
CA PHE A 68 -3.43 -18.94 -7.69
C PHE A 68 -4.15 -19.08 -9.04
N LEU A 69 -3.43 -18.95 -10.17
CA LEU A 69 -3.99 -19.11 -11.51
C LEU A 69 -4.54 -20.52 -11.78
N GLU A 70 -3.92 -21.57 -11.23
CA GLU A 70 -4.45 -22.94 -11.32
C GLU A 70 -5.87 -23.07 -10.76
N ARG A 71 -6.15 -22.33 -9.67
CA ARG A 71 -7.46 -22.34 -8.99
C ARG A 71 -8.42 -21.29 -9.52
N HIS A 72 -7.89 -20.20 -10.07
CA HIS A 72 -8.65 -19.05 -10.56
C HIS A 72 -8.28 -18.79 -12.01
N ARG A 73 -8.87 -19.57 -12.92
CA ARG A 73 -8.61 -19.44 -14.36
C ARG A 73 -8.97 -18.03 -14.85
N GLY A 74 -8.03 -17.37 -15.52
CA GLY A 74 -8.16 -15.98 -15.97
C GLY A 74 -7.78 -14.93 -14.91
N GLY A 75 -7.31 -15.38 -13.72
CA GLY A 75 -6.83 -14.49 -12.69
C GLY A 75 -7.90 -13.98 -11.72
N GLY A 76 -7.60 -12.88 -11.05
CA GLY A 76 -8.52 -12.24 -10.10
C GLY A 76 -7.81 -11.56 -8.94
N LEU A 77 -8.59 -11.09 -7.97
CA LEU A 77 -8.10 -10.41 -6.77
C LEU A 77 -7.23 -11.35 -5.94
N HIS A 78 -5.99 -10.95 -5.67
CA HIS A 78 -5.00 -11.74 -4.95
C HIS A 78 -4.80 -11.27 -3.52
N HIS A 79 -4.47 -9.99 -3.31
CA HIS A 79 -4.28 -9.44 -1.97
C HIS A 79 -4.65 -7.95 -1.89
N VAL A 80 -4.72 -7.49 -0.67
CA VAL A 80 -4.88 -6.08 -0.31
C VAL A 80 -3.64 -5.66 0.46
N CYS A 81 -3.04 -4.52 0.14
CA CYS A 81 -1.89 -3.97 0.84
C CYS A 81 -2.27 -2.77 1.69
N ILE A 82 -1.86 -2.79 2.96
CA ILE A 82 -2.07 -1.72 3.93
C ILE A 82 -0.73 -1.14 4.37
N GLU A 83 -0.64 0.18 4.38
CA GLU A 83 0.54 0.90 4.87
C GLU A 83 0.65 0.81 6.40
N VAL A 84 1.88 0.67 6.89
CA VAL A 84 2.20 0.72 8.31
C VAL A 84 3.43 1.61 8.55
N ASP A 85 3.53 2.21 9.72
CA ASP A 85 4.65 3.09 10.08
C ASP A 85 5.92 2.30 10.48
N ASP A 86 5.74 1.13 11.12
CA ASP A 86 6.80 0.24 11.60
C ASP A 86 6.32 -1.20 11.45
N ILE A 87 6.87 -1.87 10.44
CA ILE A 87 6.45 -3.23 10.07
C ILE A 87 6.84 -4.28 11.12
N ARG A 88 7.94 -4.04 11.86
CA ARG A 88 8.40 -4.98 12.89
C ARG A 88 7.52 -4.89 14.13
N ALA A 89 7.22 -3.67 14.58
CA ALA A 89 6.31 -3.45 15.70
C ALA A 89 4.90 -3.98 15.38
N GLU A 90 4.41 -3.76 14.17
CA GLU A 90 3.11 -4.23 13.75
C GLU A 90 3.07 -5.77 13.62
N ARG A 91 4.12 -6.39 13.07
CA ARG A 91 4.28 -7.85 13.07
C ARG A 91 4.18 -8.43 14.48
N ASP A 92 4.96 -7.89 15.43
CA ASP A 92 5.03 -8.42 16.80
C ASP A 92 3.68 -8.26 17.51
N ARG A 93 2.99 -7.13 17.28
CA ARG A 93 1.63 -6.91 17.76
C ARG A 93 0.64 -7.95 17.21
N LEU A 94 0.69 -8.21 15.89
CA LEU A 94 -0.22 -9.16 15.21
C LEU A 94 0.02 -10.59 15.67
N ILE A 95 1.28 -11.01 15.79
CA ILE A 95 1.64 -12.33 16.37
C ILE A 95 1.09 -12.45 17.79
N GLY A 96 1.21 -11.39 18.60
CA GLY A 96 0.66 -11.35 19.96
C GLY A 96 -0.86 -11.47 20.01
N THR A 97 -1.58 -11.16 18.94
CA THR A 97 -3.04 -11.37 18.81
C THR A 97 -3.40 -12.71 18.17
N GLY A 98 -2.42 -13.56 17.88
CA GLY A 98 -2.63 -14.88 17.28
C GLY A 98 -2.69 -14.89 15.75
N CYS A 99 -2.40 -13.78 15.08
CA CYS A 99 -2.32 -13.74 13.62
C CYS A 99 -1.05 -14.45 13.13
N ARG A 100 -1.18 -15.20 12.03
CA ARG A 100 -0.07 -15.90 11.39
C ARG A 100 0.56 -15.04 10.30
N VAL A 101 1.84 -14.76 10.48
CA VAL A 101 2.67 -14.13 9.45
C VAL A 101 3.20 -15.23 8.52
N LEU A 102 3.16 -15.01 7.21
CA LEU A 102 3.69 -15.95 6.23
C LEU A 102 5.22 -15.93 6.20
N GLY A 103 5.81 -17.09 5.87
CA GLY A 103 7.26 -17.27 5.87
C GLY A 103 7.84 -17.34 7.28
N ASP A 104 9.03 -16.78 7.46
CA ASP A 104 9.76 -16.71 8.74
C ASP A 104 9.46 -15.44 9.55
N GLY A 105 8.57 -14.59 9.05
CA GLY A 105 8.24 -13.31 9.65
C GLY A 105 9.29 -12.22 9.44
N THR A 106 10.30 -12.47 8.62
CA THR A 106 11.28 -11.44 8.24
C THR A 106 10.70 -10.60 7.10
N PRO A 107 10.60 -9.25 7.25
CA PRO A 107 10.17 -8.39 6.17
C PRO A 107 11.10 -8.51 4.95
N ARG A 108 10.50 -8.58 3.75
CA ARG A 108 11.22 -8.59 2.47
C ARG A 108 11.07 -7.25 1.77
N THR A 109 11.89 -6.99 0.77
CA THR A 109 11.77 -5.78 -0.04
C THR A 109 10.66 -5.95 -1.07
N GLY A 110 9.63 -5.13 -1.02
CA GLY A 110 8.52 -5.10 -1.97
C GLY A 110 8.83 -4.35 -3.27
N ALA A 111 7.85 -4.25 -4.16
CA ALA A 111 7.97 -3.62 -5.48
C ALA A 111 8.42 -2.16 -5.44
N HIS A 112 8.08 -1.45 -4.37
CA HIS A 112 8.45 -0.03 -4.16
C HIS A 112 9.76 0.15 -3.39
N GLY A 113 10.50 -0.94 -3.09
CA GLY A 113 11.72 -0.88 -2.29
C GLY A 113 11.48 -0.78 -0.77
N ASN A 114 10.24 -0.78 -0.34
CA ASN A 114 9.85 -0.73 1.07
C ASN A 114 9.78 -2.15 1.68
N PRO A 115 9.97 -2.29 3.00
CA PRO A 115 9.75 -3.55 3.69
C PRO A 115 8.29 -4.00 3.61
N VAL A 116 8.07 -5.28 3.27
CA VAL A 116 6.75 -5.90 3.21
C VAL A 116 6.71 -7.21 3.96
N LEU A 117 5.53 -7.60 4.43
CA LEU A 117 5.22 -8.94 4.93
C LEU A 117 3.76 -9.29 4.68
N PHE A 118 3.44 -10.58 4.72
CA PHE A 118 2.10 -11.08 4.43
C PHE A 118 1.51 -11.81 5.63
N LEU A 119 0.20 -11.63 5.84
CA LEU A 119 -0.59 -12.36 6.84
C LEU A 119 -1.38 -13.48 6.20
N HIS A 120 -1.50 -14.59 6.91
CA HIS A 120 -2.18 -15.78 6.40
C HIS A 120 -3.66 -15.52 6.15
N PRO A 121 -4.20 -15.87 4.96
CA PRO A 121 -5.57 -15.54 4.59
C PRO A 121 -6.63 -16.18 5.49
N SER A 122 -6.35 -17.32 6.12
CA SER A 122 -7.32 -17.95 7.04
C SER A 122 -7.64 -17.12 8.28
N ASP A 123 -6.79 -16.17 8.64
CA ASP A 123 -7.01 -15.29 9.80
C ASP A 123 -7.87 -14.07 9.42
N LEU A 124 -8.07 -13.86 8.11
CA LEU A 124 -8.78 -12.73 7.52
C LEU A 124 -9.86 -13.18 6.53
N HIS A 125 -10.58 -14.25 6.89
CA HIS A 125 -11.72 -14.77 6.11
C HIS A 125 -11.40 -15.06 4.64
N GLY A 126 -10.19 -15.57 4.36
CA GLY A 126 -9.74 -15.91 3.02
C GLY A 126 -9.03 -14.78 2.27
N THR A 127 -8.86 -13.60 2.89
CA THR A 127 -8.16 -12.48 2.29
C THR A 127 -6.67 -12.52 2.64
N LEU A 128 -5.80 -12.60 1.64
CA LEU A 128 -4.37 -12.39 1.82
C LEU A 128 -4.12 -10.89 2.07
N LEU A 129 -3.47 -10.56 3.16
CA LEU A 129 -3.13 -9.19 3.51
C LEU A 129 -1.63 -8.98 3.45
N GLU A 130 -1.22 -7.97 2.70
CA GLU A 130 0.13 -7.44 2.71
C GLU A 130 0.20 -6.22 3.63
N LEU A 131 1.30 -6.10 4.36
CA LEU A 131 1.67 -4.87 5.06
C LEU A 131 2.92 -4.31 4.39
N GLU A 132 2.94 -3.02 4.12
CA GLU A 132 4.08 -2.29 3.57
C GLU A 132 4.48 -1.15 4.51
N GLU A 133 5.76 -1.10 4.90
CA GLU A 133 6.26 0.01 5.71
C GLU A 133 6.45 1.25 4.83
N VAL A 134 5.60 2.23 5.03
CA VAL A 134 5.73 3.54 4.37
C VAL A 134 6.05 4.58 5.43
N ARG A 135 7.28 5.09 5.40
CA ARG A 135 7.67 6.20 6.28
C ARG A 135 6.97 7.47 5.80
N THR A 136 5.89 7.82 6.48
CA THR A 136 5.38 9.18 6.35
C THR A 136 6.44 10.12 6.89
N ALA A 137 6.87 11.12 6.10
CA ALA A 137 7.68 12.21 6.61
C ALA A 137 6.89 12.81 7.78
N ARG A 138 7.32 12.55 9.02
CA ARG A 138 6.82 13.28 10.18
C ARG A 138 7.13 14.74 9.87
N GLU A 139 6.12 15.58 9.94
CA GLU A 139 6.28 17.01 9.92
C GLU A 139 7.32 17.38 11.00
N GLU A 140 8.57 17.57 10.58
CA GLU A 140 9.55 18.26 11.38
C GLU A 140 9.17 19.74 11.36
N GLY A 141 8.30 20.13 12.29
CA GLY A 141 7.79 21.49 12.35
C GLY A 141 7.04 21.77 13.64
N GLY A 142 7.74 21.74 14.74
CA GLY A 142 7.19 22.09 16.06
C GLY A 142 8.24 22.61 17.02
N GLY A 143 9.20 23.39 16.52
CA GLY A 143 10.07 24.22 17.36
C GLY A 143 9.33 25.46 17.80
N SER A 144 8.77 25.42 19.01
CA SER A 144 8.27 26.54 19.76
C SER A 144 9.31 27.66 19.85
N GLN A 145 8.96 28.84 19.36
CA GLN A 145 9.55 30.07 19.87
C GLN A 145 8.41 30.95 20.38
N ARG A 146 8.15 30.81 21.68
CA ARG A 146 7.47 31.82 22.45
C ARG A 146 8.54 32.85 22.83
N ASP A 147 8.46 34.00 22.25
CA ASP A 147 8.97 35.17 22.91
C ASP A 147 7.94 36.28 22.77
N GLY A 148 7.60 36.74 23.94
CA GLY A 148 6.61 37.75 24.17
C GLY A 148 7.10 39.15 23.82
N CYS A 149 6.17 40.01 23.61
CA CYS A 149 6.24 41.34 24.16
C CYS A 149 4.88 42.01 24.22
N LEU A 150 4.61 42.55 25.37
CA LEU A 150 3.54 43.42 25.76
C LEU A 150 3.50 44.72 24.93
N GLY A 151 2.30 45.28 24.78
CA GLY A 151 2.13 46.68 24.38
C GLY A 151 0.67 46.93 23.96
N SER A 152 -0.14 47.11 24.84
CA SER A 152 -1.06 48.13 25.33
C SER A 152 -1.56 49.18 24.32
N VAL A 153 -2.86 49.42 24.44
CA VAL A 153 -3.55 50.73 24.55
C VAL A 153 -4.47 51.14 23.39
N LEU A 154 -5.76 51.11 23.68
CA LEU A 154 -6.86 52.10 23.45
C LEU A 154 -6.99 52.74 22.04
N ASP A 155 -8.11 52.94 21.47
CA ASP A 155 -9.35 53.60 21.90
C ASP A 155 -10.37 53.66 20.74
N ARG A 156 -11.63 53.44 21.08
CA ARG A 156 -12.89 54.12 20.68
C ARG A 156 -13.31 54.33 19.22
N SER A 157 -14.49 53.88 19.02
CA SER A 157 -15.70 54.56 18.50
C SER A 157 -15.70 54.95 17.01
N THR A 158 -16.66 54.62 16.20
CA THR A 158 -18.09 55.02 16.20
C THR A 158 -18.81 54.35 15.03
N GLU A 159 -19.96 53.83 15.29
CA GLU A 159 -21.05 53.69 14.31
C GLU A 159 -21.63 55.10 13.95
N PRO A 160 -22.53 55.31 12.97
CA PRO A 160 -23.60 54.41 12.54
C PRO A 160 -23.95 54.42 11.03
N SER A 161 -24.87 53.52 10.74
CA SER A 161 -25.76 53.44 9.56
C SER A 161 -26.43 54.79 9.08
N PRO A 162 -27.04 54.80 7.87
CA PRO A 162 -28.24 54.00 7.59
C PRO A 162 -28.09 53.03 6.44
#